data_734582ec771da64d9863631664050e81
#
_entry.id   734582ec771da64d9863631664050e81
#
_cell.length_a   1.000
_cell.length_b   1.000
_cell.length_c   1.000
_cell.angle_alpha   90.00
_cell.angle_beta   90.00
_cell.angle_gamma   90.00
#
_symmetry.space_group_name_H-M   'P 1'
#
loop_
_entity.id
_entity.type
_entity.pdbx_description
1 polymer ?
#
loop_
_entity_poly.entity_id
_entity_poly.type
_entity_poly.pdbx_seq_one_letter_code
_entity_poly.pdbx_strand_id
1 'polypeptide(L)'
;GWALRFAEKAVRAMGRASRGVLGIKLSDKDELAGVAMVRSGEQLLVVSEFGFGKRTEYDNFAPHGRGTRGQVVYRATERTGEVVAALSVSEKDDLVCITSQGNTVKLRLSEVALLGKTAMGVRIVNITRPDLVVGVARVMKEDEAEVSEAAEAARAAGEQGEGAADGGEEDGEGGAGDAGEDPEESGAADDEADDEDADDDEDDDGDEDDSDPDR
;
A
#
# COMPACT_ATOMS: atom_id res chain seq x y z
N GLY A 1 1.61 16.81 4.27
CA GLY A 1 0.98 15.50 4.26
C GLY A 1 0.59 15.04 5.66
N TRP A 2 -0.49 14.28 5.72
CA TRP A 2 -1.03 13.66 6.94
C TRP A 2 -0.96 12.15 6.82
N ALA A 3 -0.73 11.45 7.92
CA ALA A 3 -0.73 10.01 7.98
C ALA A 3 -1.56 9.51 9.15
N LEU A 4 -2.31 8.44 8.93
CA LEU A 4 -3.09 7.77 9.97
C LEU A 4 -2.60 6.34 10.12
N ARG A 5 -2.15 5.99 11.33
CA ARG A 5 -1.82 4.62 11.71
C ARG A 5 -2.96 4.04 12.53
N PHE A 6 -3.45 2.88 12.15
CA PHE A 6 -4.47 2.13 12.88
C PHE A 6 -4.22 0.62 12.79
N ALA A 7 -4.81 -0.12 13.71
CA ALA A 7 -4.66 -1.57 13.73
C ALA A 7 -5.46 -2.23 12.60
N GLU A 8 -4.88 -3.22 11.95
CA GLU A 8 -5.51 -4.00 10.87
C GLU A 8 -6.89 -4.56 11.28
N LYS A 9 -7.02 -5.05 12.51
CA LYS A 9 -8.30 -5.55 13.07
C LYS A 9 -9.45 -4.54 13.09
N ALA A 10 -9.16 -3.24 12.92
CA ALA A 10 -10.18 -2.22 12.76
C ALA A 10 -10.85 -2.27 11.37
N VAL A 11 -10.27 -3.00 10.42
CA VAL A 11 -10.83 -3.25 9.10
C VAL A 11 -11.41 -4.66 9.10
N ARG A 12 -12.73 -4.78 9.04
CA ARG A 12 -13.39 -6.08 8.96
C ARG A 12 -13.16 -6.73 7.59
N ALA A 13 -13.07 -8.03 7.54
CA ALA A 13 -13.10 -8.77 6.29
C ALA A 13 -14.47 -8.60 5.61
N MET A 14 -14.46 -8.34 4.31
CA MET A 14 -15.67 -8.04 3.52
C MET A 14 -15.61 -8.74 2.17
N GLY A 15 -16.79 -9.07 1.61
CA GLY A 15 -16.91 -9.66 0.29
C GLY A 15 -16.59 -8.66 -0.84
N ARG A 16 -16.51 -9.19 -2.07
CA ARG A 16 -16.12 -8.40 -3.26
C ARG A 16 -17.07 -7.24 -3.59
N ALA A 17 -18.36 -7.41 -3.33
CA ALA A 17 -19.38 -6.39 -3.60
C ALA A 17 -19.44 -5.27 -2.56
N SER A 18 -18.69 -5.34 -1.47
CA SER A 18 -18.71 -4.35 -0.41
C SER A 18 -18.02 -3.05 -0.83
N ARG A 19 -18.60 -1.92 -0.49
CA ARG A 19 -18.00 -0.58 -0.73
C ARG A 19 -16.75 -0.29 0.12
N GLY A 20 -16.46 -1.13 1.10
CA GLY A 20 -15.36 -0.94 2.02
C GLY A 20 -15.74 -0.10 3.25
N VAL A 21 -14.72 0.37 3.95
CA VAL A 21 -14.87 1.23 5.13
C VAL A 21 -13.90 2.41 5.05
N LEU A 22 -14.28 3.53 5.62
CA LEU A 22 -13.45 4.73 5.62
C LEU A 22 -12.14 4.47 6.40
N GLY A 23 -11.01 4.56 5.72
CA GLY A 23 -9.68 4.44 6.33
C GLY A 23 -9.24 5.74 6.98
N ILE A 24 -9.12 6.80 6.21
CA ILE A 24 -8.68 8.13 6.61
C ILE A 24 -9.67 9.19 6.14
N LYS A 25 -9.86 10.24 6.94
CA LYS A 25 -10.69 11.39 6.54
C LYS A 25 -9.82 12.37 5.76
N LEU A 26 -10.14 12.55 4.48
CA LEU A 26 -9.53 13.54 3.58
C LEU A 26 -10.34 14.85 3.62
N SER A 27 -9.68 15.98 3.41
CA SER A 27 -10.31 17.27 3.11
C SER A 27 -10.55 17.38 1.60
N ASP A 28 -11.34 18.36 1.13
CA ASP A 28 -11.79 18.48 -0.27
C ASP A 28 -10.66 18.51 -1.32
N LYS A 29 -9.46 18.93 -0.92
CA LYS A 29 -8.30 19.03 -1.81
C LYS A 29 -7.21 18.00 -1.51
N ASP A 30 -7.46 17.10 -0.54
CA ASP A 30 -6.49 16.08 -0.16
C ASP A 30 -6.64 14.85 -1.05
N GLU A 31 -5.51 14.24 -1.40
CA GLU A 31 -5.46 12.99 -2.14
C GLU A 31 -4.69 11.93 -1.34
N LEU A 32 -4.99 10.67 -1.59
CA LEU A 32 -4.31 9.56 -0.96
C LEU A 32 -3.00 9.26 -1.70
N ALA A 33 -1.87 9.65 -1.12
CA ALA A 33 -0.55 9.44 -1.70
C ALA A 33 -0.04 8.00 -1.56
N GLY A 34 -0.54 7.23 -0.60
CA GLY A 34 -0.12 5.83 -0.43
C GLY A 34 -0.70 5.15 0.79
N VAL A 35 -0.54 3.83 0.81
CA VAL A 35 -0.89 2.95 1.94
C VAL A 35 0.30 2.04 2.22
N ALA A 36 0.71 1.97 3.48
CA ALA A 36 1.82 1.15 3.91
C ALA A 36 1.41 0.19 5.02
N MET A 37 1.84 -1.07 4.92
CA MET A 37 1.69 -2.05 5.99
C MET A 37 2.84 -1.89 6.98
N VAL A 38 2.51 -1.74 8.26
CA VAL A 38 3.52 -1.66 9.32
C VAL A 38 4.08 -3.04 9.59
N ARG A 39 5.37 -3.24 9.28
CA ARG A 39 6.11 -4.49 9.52
C ARG A 39 7.29 -4.22 10.44
N SER A 40 7.68 -5.23 11.21
CA SER A 40 8.86 -5.15 12.06
C SER A 40 10.11 -4.92 11.22
N GLY A 41 10.97 -4.00 11.63
CA GLY A 41 12.22 -3.66 10.91
C GLY A 41 12.05 -2.77 9.67
N GLU A 42 10.81 -2.38 9.32
CA GLU A 42 10.55 -1.45 8.24
C GLU A 42 10.22 -0.04 8.75
N GLN A 43 10.44 0.95 7.91
CA GLN A 43 10.17 2.37 8.17
C GLN A 43 9.21 2.92 7.10
N LEU A 44 8.53 4.00 7.44
CA LEU A 44 7.75 4.78 6.50
C LEU A 44 8.68 5.69 5.70
N LEU A 45 8.77 5.46 4.40
CA LEU A 45 9.37 6.38 3.45
C LEU A 45 8.31 7.34 2.93
N VAL A 46 8.62 8.62 2.90
CA VAL A 46 7.81 9.67 2.26
C VAL A 46 8.66 10.38 1.22
N VAL A 47 8.15 10.53 0.01
CA VAL A 47 8.83 11.22 -1.10
C VAL A 47 7.92 12.31 -1.65
N SER A 48 8.50 13.47 -1.95
CA SER A 48 7.80 14.61 -2.53
C SER A 48 8.18 14.88 -3.99
N GLU A 49 7.36 15.66 -4.67
CA GLU A 49 7.45 15.95 -6.10
C GLU A 49 8.78 16.62 -6.52
N PHE A 50 9.42 17.38 -5.62
CA PHE A 50 10.72 18.02 -5.93
C PHE A 50 11.92 17.22 -5.43
N GLY A 51 11.75 15.89 -5.23
CA GLY A 51 12.83 14.97 -4.91
C GLY A 51 13.34 15.04 -3.48
N PHE A 52 12.54 15.58 -2.55
CA PHE A 52 12.82 15.46 -1.13
C PHE A 52 12.16 14.22 -0.55
N GLY A 53 12.80 13.63 0.46
CA GLY A 53 12.25 12.48 1.14
C GLY A 53 12.91 12.22 2.47
N LYS A 54 12.30 11.32 3.23
CA LYS A 54 12.81 10.84 4.52
C LYS A 54 12.25 9.48 4.85
N ARG A 55 12.99 8.73 5.64
CA ARG A 55 12.46 7.57 6.37
C ARG A 55 12.06 8.01 7.78
N THR A 56 11.02 7.41 8.33
CA THR A 56 10.55 7.69 9.68
C THR A 56 10.11 6.39 10.34
N GLU A 57 10.54 6.14 11.57
CA GLU A 57 10.08 4.99 12.34
C GLU A 57 8.57 5.03 12.57
N TYR A 58 7.92 3.89 12.42
CA TYR A 58 6.48 3.78 12.64
C TYR A 58 6.07 4.14 14.08
N ASP A 59 6.95 3.97 15.04
CA ASP A 59 6.70 4.29 16.45
C ASP A 59 6.54 5.79 16.73
N ASN A 60 6.97 6.64 15.79
CA ASN A 60 6.69 8.07 15.82
C ASN A 60 5.20 8.40 15.59
N PHE A 61 4.39 7.42 15.14
CA PHE A 61 2.97 7.59 14.87
C PHE A 61 2.14 6.79 15.87
N ALA A 62 1.49 7.48 16.79
CA ALA A 62 0.57 6.83 17.72
C ALA A 62 -0.59 6.18 16.92
N PRO A 63 -1.00 4.93 17.23
CA PRO A 63 -2.17 4.32 16.65
C PRO A 63 -3.44 5.08 17.04
N HIS A 64 -4.34 5.31 16.08
CA HIS A 64 -5.65 5.93 16.27
C HIS A 64 -6.77 5.04 15.72
N GLY A 65 -8.02 5.44 15.93
CA GLY A 65 -9.15 4.87 15.20
C GLY A 65 -9.09 5.29 13.72
N ARG A 66 -9.54 4.41 12.82
CA ARG A 66 -9.68 4.76 11.40
C ARG A 66 -10.76 5.82 11.19
N GLY A 67 -10.77 6.47 10.02
CA GLY A 67 -11.73 7.52 9.69
C GLY A 67 -11.43 8.87 10.33
N THR A 68 -10.29 9.04 10.98
CA THR A 68 -9.81 10.34 11.47
C THR A 68 -8.81 10.95 10.48
N ARG A 69 -8.43 12.22 10.68
CA ARG A 69 -7.45 12.90 9.83
C ARG A 69 -6.01 12.41 10.03
N GLY A 70 -5.68 11.89 11.22
CA GLY A 70 -4.34 11.42 11.57
C GLY A 70 -3.39 12.50 12.07
N GLN A 71 -2.09 12.30 11.84
CA GLN A 71 -0.98 13.13 12.33
C GLN A 71 -0.17 13.70 11.16
N VAL A 72 0.44 14.85 11.34
CA VAL A 72 1.35 15.43 10.33
C VAL A 72 2.57 14.53 10.18
N VAL A 73 2.86 14.09 8.98
CA VAL A 73 4.06 13.34 8.61
C VAL A 73 5.03 14.16 7.77
N TYR A 74 4.52 15.10 6.98
CA TYR A 74 5.31 15.91 6.09
C TYR A 74 4.69 17.30 5.95
N ARG A 75 5.53 18.32 5.94
CA ARG A 75 5.09 19.69 5.66
C ARG A 75 5.55 20.08 4.27
N ALA A 76 4.60 20.10 3.34
CA ALA A 76 4.85 20.62 1.99
C ALA A 76 5.16 22.12 2.06
N THR A 77 6.12 22.54 1.26
CA THR A 77 6.54 23.93 1.06
C THR A 77 6.78 24.15 -0.43
N GLU A 78 6.88 25.38 -0.88
CA GLU A 78 7.26 25.70 -2.27
C GLU A 78 8.59 25.09 -2.70
N ARG A 79 9.48 24.84 -1.74
CA ARG A 79 10.79 24.23 -1.97
C ARG A 79 10.70 22.71 -2.15
N THR A 80 9.88 22.06 -1.37
CA THR A 80 9.86 20.60 -1.29
C THR A 80 8.74 19.98 -2.13
N GLY A 81 7.69 20.73 -2.39
CA GLY A 81 6.50 20.25 -3.09
C GLY A 81 5.64 19.33 -2.24
N GLU A 82 4.61 18.78 -2.84
CA GLU A 82 3.66 17.89 -2.19
C GLU A 82 4.16 16.44 -2.12
N VAL A 83 3.52 15.62 -1.30
CA VAL A 83 3.86 14.20 -1.16
C VAL A 83 3.33 13.43 -2.37
N VAL A 84 4.22 12.73 -3.06
CA VAL A 84 3.88 11.88 -4.21
C VAL A 84 3.73 10.42 -3.81
N ALA A 85 4.53 9.97 -2.84
CA ALA A 85 4.53 8.58 -2.43
C ALA A 85 4.79 8.40 -0.93
N ALA A 86 4.15 7.37 -0.37
CA ALA A 86 4.38 6.88 0.97
C ALA A 86 4.44 5.35 0.95
N LEU A 87 5.57 4.76 1.33
CA LEU A 87 5.88 3.33 1.20
C LEU A 87 6.47 2.78 2.50
N SER A 88 6.20 1.50 2.79
CA SER A 88 6.94 0.74 3.79
C SER A 88 8.23 0.22 3.16
N VAL A 89 9.36 0.46 3.80
CA VAL A 89 10.70 0.15 3.26
C VAL A 89 11.63 -0.39 4.33
N SER A 90 12.56 -1.24 3.92
CA SER A 90 13.71 -1.66 4.71
C SER A 90 14.96 -0.87 4.30
N GLU A 91 15.87 -0.66 5.22
CA GLU A 91 17.16 0.00 4.92
C GLU A 91 17.98 -0.74 3.86
N LYS A 92 17.80 -2.05 3.75
CA LYS A 92 18.50 -2.90 2.78
C LYS A 92 18.01 -2.72 1.34
N ASP A 93 16.79 -2.21 1.15
CA ASP A 93 16.15 -2.10 -0.16
C ASP A 93 16.73 -0.97 -1.02
N ASP A 94 16.43 -1.03 -2.30
CA ASP A 94 16.66 0.06 -3.24
C ASP A 94 15.34 0.80 -3.54
N LEU A 95 15.45 2.04 -3.92
CA LEU A 95 14.36 2.89 -4.35
C LEU A 95 14.54 3.27 -5.81
N VAL A 96 13.48 3.19 -6.59
CA VAL A 96 13.43 3.70 -7.96
C VAL A 96 12.45 4.86 -8.00
N CYS A 97 12.92 6.01 -8.45
CA CYS A 97 12.10 7.21 -8.66
C CYS A 97 12.01 7.49 -10.16
N ILE A 98 10.82 7.82 -10.63
CA ILE A 98 10.53 8.15 -12.02
C ILE A 98 10.06 9.60 -12.06
N THR A 99 10.59 10.38 -13.00
CA THR A 99 10.22 11.78 -13.17
C THR A 99 9.26 11.99 -14.34
N SER A 100 8.62 13.16 -14.37
CA SER A 100 7.67 13.56 -15.42
C SER A 100 8.30 13.62 -16.81
N GLN A 101 9.62 13.81 -16.91
CA GLN A 101 10.38 13.77 -18.16
C GLN A 101 10.88 12.37 -18.54
N GLY A 102 10.50 11.33 -17.78
CA GLY A 102 10.88 9.94 -18.04
C GLY A 102 12.25 9.54 -17.50
N ASN A 103 12.93 10.41 -16.74
CA ASN A 103 14.17 10.04 -16.09
C ASN A 103 13.91 9.05 -14.95
N THR A 104 14.72 8.00 -14.87
CA THR A 104 14.66 7.00 -13.81
C THR A 104 15.92 7.05 -12.97
N VAL A 105 15.75 7.21 -11.68
CA VAL A 105 16.86 7.27 -10.71
C VAL A 105 16.69 6.12 -9.71
N LYS A 106 17.74 5.30 -9.58
CA LYS A 106 17.83 4.25 -8.57
C LYS A 106 18.80 4.69 -7.47
N LEU A 107 18.38 4.55 -6.22
CA LEU A 107 19.18 4.87 -5.04
C LEU A 107 18.99 3.83 -3.93
N ARG A 108 19.93 3.74 -3.01
CA ARG A 108 19.84 2.85 -1.84
C ARG A 108 19.04 3.52 -0.74
N LEU A 109 18.15 2.76 -0.09
CA LEU A 109 17.41 3.32 1.04
C LEU A 109 18.27 3.63 2.25
N SER A 110 19.42 2.97 2.41
CA SER A 110 20.42 3.34 3.43
C SER A 110 20.94 4.78 3.30
N GLU A 111 20.91 5.37 2.11
CA GLU A 111 21.33 6.76 1.84
C GLU A 111 20.23 7.78 2.19
N VAL A 112 18.99 7.34 2.36
CA VAL A 112 17.88 8.21 2.77
C VAL A 112 17.88 8.37 4.28
N ALA A 113 17.95 9.60 4.76
CA ALA A 113 18.03 9.89 6.19
C ALA A 113 16.79 9.39 6.97
N LEU A 114 17.05 8.75 8.12
CA LEU A 114 16.05 8.40 9.10
C LEU A 114 15.79 9.60 10.02
N LEU A 115 14.59 10.17 9.95
CA LEU A 115 14.26 11.42 10.61
C LEU A 115 12.93 11.33 11.36
N GLY A 116 12.75 12.22 12.32
CA GLY A 116 11.46 12.34 13.04
C GLY A 116 10.32 12.84 12.14
N LYS A 117 9.07 12.63 12.59
CA LYS A 117 7.86 12.96 11.81
C LYS A 117 7.74 14.43 11.42
N THR A 118 8.29 15.36 12.20
CA THR A 118 8.20 16.81 11.95
C THR A 118 9.28 17.34 11.00
N ALA A 119 10.32 16.56 10.68
CA ALA A 119 11.39 16.95 9.79
C ALA A 119 10.89 17.08 8.34
N MET A 120 11.45 18.05 7.60
CA MET A 120 11.10 18.30 6.19
C MET A 120 11.71 17.28 5.22
N GLY A 121 12.60 16.41 5.69
CA GLY A 121 13.33 15.49 4.83
C GLY A 121 14.62 16.11 4.22
N VAL A 122 15.31 15.28 3.44
CA VAL A 122 16.52 15.64 2.71
C VAL A 122 16.27 15.47 1.21
N ARG A 123 17.11 16.06 0.38
CA ARG A 123 17.06 15.83 -1.06
C ARG A 123 17.60 14.44 -1.36
N ILE A 124 16.77 13.57 -1.92
CA ILE A 124 17.11 12.20 -2.29
C ILE A 124 17.27 12.03 -3.81
N VAL A 125 16.59 12.88 -4.60
CA VAL A 125 16.72 12.95 -6.05
C VAL A 125 17.00 14.41 -6.44
N ASN A 126 18.01 14.63 -7.29
CA ASN A 126 18.29 15.97 -7.79
C ASN A 126 17.43 16.24 -9.02
N ILE A 127 16.43 17.09 -8.86
CA ILE A 127 15.46 17.45 -9.90
C ILE A 127 15.58 18.93 -10.19
N THR A 128 15.58 19.27 -11.48
CA THR A 128 15.55 20.66 -11.96
C THR A 128 14.18 20.95 -12.53
N ARG A 129 13.51 21.97 -12.03
CA ARG A 129 12.19 22.40 -12.56
C ARG A 129 12.27 22.70 -14.06
N PRO A 130 11.28 22.34 -14.86
CA PRO A 130 9.93 21.91 -14.48
C PRO A 130 9.75 20.41 -14.20
N ASP A 131 10.81 19.60 -14.14
CA ASP A 131 10.70 18.17 -13.88
C ASP A 131 10.20 17.90 -12.45
N LEU A 132 9.45 16.80 -12.26
CA LEU A 132 8.84 16.39 -11.00
C LEU A 132 8.97 14.87 -10.82
N VAL A 133 9.06 14.38 -9.58
CA VAL A 133 8.85 12.97 -9.30
C VAL A 133 7.36 12.66 -9.47
N VAL A 134 7.04 11.67 -10.30
CA VAL A 134 5.67 11.22 -10.56
C VAL A 134 5.43 9.78 -10.12
N GLY A 135 6.49 9.02 -9.88
CA GLY A 135 6.38 7.64 -9.45
C GLY A 135 7.55 7.21 -8.59
N VAL A 136 7.27 6.35 -7.62
CA VAL A 136 8.26 5.78 -6.71
C VAL A 136 7.96 4.32 -6.49
N ALA A 137 8.97 3.46 -6.61
CA ALA A 137 8.85 2.04 -6.39
C ALA A 137 9.97 1.52 -5.48
N ARG A 138 9.61 0.63 -4.56
CA ARG A 138 10.56 -0.14 -3.75
C ARG A 138 11.06 -1.33 -4.56
N VAL A 139 12.35 -1.56 -4.55
CA VAL A 139 12.99 -2.78 -5.05
C VAL A 139 13.56 -3.52 -3.86
N MET A 140 12.90 -4.61 -3.49
CA MET A 140 13.35 -5.46 -2.40
C MET A 140 14.65 -6.13 -2.79
N LYS A 141 15.66 -6.06 -1.93
CA LYS A 141 16.81 -6.95 -2.00
C LYS A 141 16.46 -8.20 -1.22
N GLU A 142 16.41 -9.32 -1.93
CA GLU A 142 16.43 -10.63 -1.30
C GLU A 142 17.76 -10.76 -0.57
N ASP A 143 17.74 -11.20 0.68
CA ASP A 143 18.97 -11.48 1.40
C ASP A 143 19.72 -12.58 0.62
N GLU A 144 20.96 -12.32 0.20
CA GLU A 144 21.78 -13.26 -0.57
C GLU A 144 21.91 -14.63 0.13
N ALA A 145 21.71 -14.65 1.45
CA ALA A 145 21.65 -15.84 2.26
C ALA A 145 20.40 -16.70 1.99
N GLU A 146 19.21 -16.08 1.85
CA GLU A 146 17.97 -16.83 1.55
C GLU A 146 17.97 -17.39 0.13
N VAL A 147 18.54 -16.63 -0.84
CA VAL A 147 18.68 -17.10 -2.22
C VAL A 147 19.68 -18.23 -2.32
N SER A 148 20.78 -18.18 -1.56
CA SER A 148 21.78 -19.25 -1.55
C SER A 148 21.25 -20.52 -0.88
N GLU A 149 20.51 -20.42 0.22
CA GLU A 149 19.91 -21.55 0.92
C GLU A 149 18.80 -22.20 0.09
N ALA A 150 17.95 -21.40 -0.56
CA ALA A 150 16.92 -21.91 -1.48
C ALA A 150 17.53 -22.59 -2.73
N ALA A 151 18.63 -22.03 -3.26
CA ALA A 151 19.34 -22.62 -4.40
C ALA A 151 20.07 -23.92 -4.01
N GLU A 152 20.61 -24.01 -2.80
CA GLU A 152 21.27 -25.21 -2.28
C GLU A 152 20.24 -26.30 -1.95
N ALA A 153 19.10 -25.94 -1.37
CA ALA A 153 17.98 -26.85 -1.14
C ALA A 153 17.40 -27.39 -2.46
N ALA A 154 17.28 -26.56 -3.49
CA ALA A 154 16.81 -26.98 -4.81
C ALA A 154 17.81 -27.93 -5.51
N ARG A 155 19.12 -27.72 -5.35
CA ARG A 155 20.15 -28.63 -5.88
C ARG A 155 20.15 -29.95 -5.14
N ALA A 156 20.03 -29.97 -3.81
CA ALA A 156 19.96 -31.17 -3.02
C ALA A 156 18.70 -32.01 -3.33
N ALA A 157 17.59 -31.38 -3.66
CA ALA A 157 16.37 -32.06 -4.08
C ALA A 157 16.48 -32.64 -5.51
N GLY A 158 17.27 -32.00 -6.40
CA GLY A 158 17.53 -32.48 -7.76
C GLY A 158 18.44 -33.71 -7.84
N GLU A 159 19.41 -33.86 -6.92
CA GLU A 159 20.34 -35.00 -6.89
C GLU A 159 19.70 -36.30 -6.36
N GLN A 160 18.52 -36.23 -5.73
CA GLN A 160 17.81 -37.44 -5.25
C GLN A 160 16.84 -38.03 -6.28
N GLY A 161 16.69 -37.41 -7.45
CA GLY A 161 15.76 -37.83 -8.51
C GLY A 161 16.33 -38.67 -9.64
N GLU A 162 17.65 -38.86 -9.77
CA GLU A 162 18.30 -39.55 -10.89
C GLU A 162 18.78 -40.98 -10.58
N GLY A 163 18.03 -41.72 -9.81
CA GLY A 163 18.43 -43.09 -9.44
C GLY A 163 17.29 -44.09 -9.40
N ALA A 164 16.41 -44.15 -10.42
CA ALA A 164 15.53 -45.29 -10.62
C ALA A 164 14.77 -45.22 -11.95
N ALA A 165 15.37 -45.63 -13.04
CA ALA A 165 14.64 -46.07 -14.24
C ALA A 165 15.51 -47.08 -15.01
N ASP A 166 15.40 -48.33 -14.62
CA ASP A 166 15.70 -49.46 -15.52
C ASP A 166 14.56 -50.47 -15.49
N GLY A 167 14.02 -50.78 -16.65
CA GLY A 167 13.40 -52.06 -16.97
C GLY A 167 11.89 -52.20 -16.86
N GLY A 168 11.26 -52.39 -17.98
CA GLY A 168 9.97 -53.08 -18.08
C GLY A 168 9.09 -52.69 -19.24
N GLU A 169 9.38 -53.23 -20.42
CA GLU A 169 8.42 -53.35 -21.54
C GLU A 169 7.26 -54.26 -21.07
N GLU A 170 6.04 -53.96 -21.41
CA GLU A 170 5.11 -54.89 -22.09
C GLU A 170 3.71 -54.27 -22.32
N ASP A 171 3.31 -54.32 -23.53
CA ASP A 171 2.07 -54.45 -24.27
C ASP A 171 0.73 -54.47 -23.49
N GLY A 172 -0.26 -53.79 -24.09
CA GLY A 172 -1.66 -53.99 -23.75
C GLY A 172 -2.63 -53.04 -24.42
N GLU A 173 -3.16 -53.49 -25.52
CA GLU A 173 -4.24 -52.88 -26.30
C GLU A 173 -5.55 -52.61 -25.54
N GLY A 174 -6.29 -51.62 -25.99
CA GLY A 174 -7.73 -51.77 -26.19
C GLY A 174 -8.67 -51.03 -25.27
N GLY A 175 -9.54 -50.25 -25.84
CA GLY A 175 -10.85 -50.00 -25.24
C GLY A 175 -11.40 -48.60 -25.39
N ALA A 176 -12.17 -48.48 -26.46
CA ALA A 176 -13.04 -47.36 -26.77
C ALA A 176 -14.29 -47.30 -25.85
N GLY A 177 -14.91 -46.15 -25.81
CA GLY A 177 -16.29 -45.92 -25.33
C GLY A 177 -16.34 -44.98 -24.14
N ASP A 178 -17.17 -44.08 -24.02
CA ASP A 178 -18.44 -43.72 -24.58
C ASP A 178 -18.86 -42.37 -23.97
N ALA A 179 -19.69 -41.70 -24.64
CA ALA A 179 -20.36 -40.47 -24.37
C ALA A 179 -21.22 -40.47 -23.09
N GLY A 180 -21.54 -39.26 -22.66
CA GLY A 180 -22.75 -39.06 -21.78
C GLY A 180 -22.61 -37.78 -20.95
N GLU A 181 -23.18 -36.75 -21.49
CA GLU A 181 -24.42 -36.04 -21.06
C GLU A 181 -24.24 -35.02 -19.94
N ASP A 182 -24.39 -33.77 -20.37
CA ASP A 182 -24.91 -32.63 -19.59
C ASP A 182 -26.29 -32.97 -18.98
N PRO A 183 -26.66 -32.39 -17.88
CA PRO A 183 -27.92 -31.65 -17.95
C PRO A 183 -27.85 -30.23 -17.39
N GLU A 184 -28.50 -29.40 -18.16
CA GLU A 184 -28.98 -28.09 -17.85
C GLU A 184 -29.97 -28.06 -16.66
N GLU A 185 -30.15 -26.85 -16.21
CA GLU A 185 -31.34 -26.16 -15.78
C GLU A 185 -31.48 -25.77 -14.30
N SER A 186 -31.64 -24.47 -14.23
CA SER A 186 -32.71 -23.67 -13.61
C SER A 186 -32.64 -23.35 -12.12
N GLY A 187 -32.90 -22.07 -11.87
CA GLY A 187 -33.40 -21.57 -10.60
C GLY A 187 -33.21 -20.08 -10.38
N ALA A 188 -34.05 -19.30 -11.00
CA ALA A 188 -34.28 -17.91 -10.64
C ALA A 188 -34.97 -17.83 -9.28
N ALA A 189 -34.59 -16.89 -8.45
CA ALA A 189 -35.45 -16.28 -7.45
C ALA A 189 -34.99 -14.84 -7.22
N ASP A 190 -35.85 -13.94 -7.63
CA ASP A 190 -35.99 -12.58 -7.19
C ASP A 190 -36.16 -12.53 -5.68
N ASP A 191 -35.51 -11.57 -5.02
CA ASP A 191 -36.05 -10.98 -3.82
C ASP A 191 -35.68 -9.50 -3.78
N GLU A 192 -36.63 -8.70 -4.19
CA GLU A 192 -36.71 -7.28 -3.97
C GLU A 192 -37.08 -7.07 -2.49
N ALA A 193 -36.28 -6.28 -1.79
CA ALA A 193 -36.71 -5.65 -0.55
C ALA A 193 -36.30 -4.19 -0.59
N ASP A 194 -37.32 -3.40 -0.85
CA ASP A 194 -37.45 -2.00 -0.46
C ASP A 194 -37.05 -1.82 1.00
N ASP A 195 -36.30 -0.80 1.29
CA ASP A 195 -36.39 -0.08 2.55
C ASP A 195 -36.17 1.41 2.33
N GLU A 196 -37.24 2.07 2.67
CA GLU A 196 -37.56 3.47 2.56
C GLU A 196 -36.69 4.38 3.45
N ASP A 197 -36.52 5.56 2.96
CA ASP A 197 -36.33 6.87 3.55
C ASP A 197 -36.49 6.99 5.08
N ALA A 198 -35.52 7.65 5.68
CA ALA A 198 -35.77 8.53 6.80
C ALA A 198 -34.79 9.72 6.72
N ASP A 199 -35.29 10.76 6.10
CA ASP A 199 -34.89 12.15 6.36
C ASP A 199 -35.13 12.45 7.85
N ASP A 200 -34.15 13.01 8.50
CA ASP A 200 -34.35 13.75 9.73
C ASP A 200 -33.45 14.99 9.68
N ASP A 201 -34.06 16.04 9.14
CA ASP A 201 -33.67 17.43 9.29
C ASP A 201 -33.97 17.84 10.73
N GLU A 202 -32.99 18.20 11.50
CA GLU A 202 -33.16 19.10 12.63
C GLU A 202 -32.19 20.26 12.49
N ASP A 203 -32.76 21.35 11.97
CA ASP A 203 -32.33 22.71 12.15
C ASP A 203 -32.32 23.03 13.66
N ASP A 204 -31.20 23.49 14.19
CA ASP A 204 -31.17 24.26 15.42
C ASP A 204 -30.42 25.58 15.19
N ASP A 205 -31.23 26.56 14.83
CA ASP A 205 -30.95 27.98 14.91
C ASP A 205 -30.94 28.39 16.37
N GLY A 206 -29.84 28.91 16.85
CA GLY A 206 -29.69 29.45 18.20
C GLY A 206 -28.84 30.70 18.20
N ASP A 207 -29.48 31.76 17.92
CA ASP A 207 -29.34 33.18 18.20
C ASP A 207 -28.34 33.60 19.29
N GLU A 208 -27.63 34.70 18.93
CA GLU A 208 -27.42 35.96 19.65
C GLU A 208 -26.87 35.96 21.08
N ASP A 209 -25.77 36.66 21.24
CA ASP A 209 -25.69 37.85 22.13
C ASP A 209 -24.28 38.48 22.01
N ASP A 210 -24.17 39.58 21.48
CA ASP A 210 -24.08 41.03 21.73
C ASP A 210 -23.31 41.37 23.02
N SER A 211 -22.56 42.48 22.85
CA SER A 211 -21.91 43.35 23.84
C SER A 211 -20.53 42.91 24.37
N ASP A 212 -19.51 43.72 24.38
CA ASP A 212 -19.38 45.18 24.57
C ASP A 212 -17.89 45.60 24.38
N PRO A 213 -17.54 46.75 23.82
CA PRO A 213 -16.18 47.27 23.72
C PRO A 213 -15.86 48.14 24.94
N ASP A 214 -14.69 47.97 25.54
CA ASP A 214 -13.99 48.87 26.44
C ASP A 214 -13.38 48.19 27.67
N ARG A 215 -12.10 47.81 27.56
CA ARG A 215 -11.09 48.24 28.55
C ARG A 215 -9.71 47.72 28.16
#